data_03146862585b557387a3f4092ece8eae
#
_entry.id   03146862585b557387a3f4092ece8eae
#
_cell.length_a   1.000
_cell.length_b   1.000
_cell.length_c   1.000
_cell.angle_alpha   90.00
_cell.angle_beta   90.00
_cell.angle_gamma   90.00
#
_symmetry.space_group_name_H-M   'P 1'
#
loop_
_entity.id
_entity.type
_entity.pdbx_description
1 polymer ?
#
loop_
_entity_poly.entity_id
_entity_poly.type
_entity_poly.pdbx_seq_one_letter_code
_entity_poly.pdbx_strand_id
1 'polypeptide(L)'
;MNRIINDYDNWAPNYDNNINPTRDLDKLATKESLFNLNFSNVLELGCGTGKNTEWLITKADKLVGLDFSEGMLNLARYKISSENVTFVNTNLNEKWPVDNNAFDLATINLTLEHIENLDHIFNSVIMKLTKAGKCFVCELHPKKQLAGSKARFE
;
A
#
# COMPACT_ATOMS: atom_id res chain seq x y z
N MET A 1 9.47 -1.35 15.82
CA MET A 1 9.67 -0.99 14.41
C MET A 1 10.76 -1.82 13.73
N ASN A 2 12.03 -1.79 14.12
CA ASN A 2 13.14 -2.53 13.43
C ASN A 2 12.88 -4.03 13.25
N ARG A 3 12.18 -4.71 14.17
CA ARG A 3 11.88 -6.13 14.05
C ARG A 3 10.90 -6.42 12.91
N ILE A 4 9.84 -5.63 12.79
CA ILE A 4 8.83 -5.79 11.72
C ILE A 4 9.46 -5.55 10.35
N ILE A 5 10.35 -4.55 10.21
CA ILE A 5 11.07 -4.27 8.96
C ILE A 5 11.90 -5.50 8.57
N ASN A 6 12.72 -6.02 9.48
CA ASN A 6 13.53 -7.20 9.22
C ASN A 6 12.68 -8.45 8.87
N ASP A 7 11.52 -8.60 9.51
CA ASP A 7 10.61 -9.73 9.26
C ASP A 7 10.06 -9.63 7.82
N TYR A 8 9.66 -8.45 7.35
CA TYR A 8 9.20 -8.24 5.96
C TYR A 8 10.33 -8.36 4.94
N ASP A 9 11.53 -7.83 5.22
CA ASP A 9 12.69 -7.97 4.32
C ASP A 9 13.10 -9.44 4.15
N ASN A 10 13.07 -10.22 5.23
CA ASN A 10 13.37 -11.66 5.18
C ASN A 10 12.26 -12.47 4.48
N TRP A 11 11.02 -12.03 4.58
CA TRP A 11 9.87 -12.71 3.98
C TRP A 11 9.70 -12.37 2.51
N ALA A 12 10.20 -11.24 2.05
CA ALA A 12 10.04 -10.74 0.70
C ALA A 12 10.28 -11.81 -0.39
N PRO A 13 11.36 -12.63 -0.38
CA PRO A 13 11.61 -13.63 -1.42
C PRO A 13 10.48 -14.67 -1.59
N ASN A 14 9.73 -14.95 -0.53
CA ASN A 14 8.67 -15.94 -0.50
C ASN A 14 7.26 -15.33 -0.48
N TYR A 15 7.17 -14.00 -0.35
CA TYR A 15 5.91 -13.29 -0.10
C TYR A 15 4.85 -13.58 -1.17
N ASP A 16 5.23 -13.50 -2.44
CA ASP A 16 4.28 -13.69 -3.55
C ASP A 16 3.99 -15.17 -3.86
N ASN A 17 4.85 -16.09 -3.40
CA ASN A 17 4.68 -17.53 -3.63
C ASN A 17 3.72 -18.19 -2.63
N ASN A 18 3.48 -17.54 -1.49
CA ASN A 18 2.59 -18.07 -0.46
C ASN A 18 1.12 -17.84 -0.83
N ILE A 19 0.31 -18.90 -0.80
CA ILE A 19 -1.13 -18.80 -0.92
C ILE A 19 -1.67 -17.99 0.26
N ASN A 20 -2.25 -16.84 -0.03
CA ASN A 20 -2.83 -15.98 1.00
C ASN A 20 -4.21 -15.46 0.55
N PRO A 21 -5.30 -16.15 0.96
CA PRO A 21 -6.66 -15.78 0.57
C PRO A 21 -7.05 -14.35 0.95
N THR A 22 -6.48 -13.80 2.05
CA THR A 22 -6.74 -12.42 2.46
C THR A 22 -6.18 -11.43 1.44
N ARG A 23 -4.94 -11.62 0.99
CA ARG A 23 -4.32 -10.78 -0.04
C ARG A 23 -5.00 -10.93 -1.40
N ASP A 24 -5.49 -12.12 -1.72
CA ASP A 24 -6.18 -12.36 -2.99
C ASP A 24 -7.56 -11.70 -2.99
N LEU A 25 -8.27 -11.78 -1.86
CA LEU A 25 -9.54 -11.08 -1.66
C LEU A 25 -9.34 -9.56 -1.69
N ASP A 26 -8.29 -9.04 -1.03
CA ASP A 26 -7.94 -7.61 -1.06
C ASP A 26 -7.73 -7.11 -2.49
N LYS A 27 -6.93 -7.83 -3.30
CA LYS A 27 -6.69 -7.47 -4.70
C LYS A 27 -8.00 -7.43 -5.51
N LEU A 28 -8.88 -8.40 -5.32
CA LEU A 28 -10.17 -8.46 -5.99
C LEU A 28 -11.09 -7.31 -5.55
N ALA A 29 -11.24 -7.11 -4.24
CA ALA A 29 -12.08 -6.07 -3.66
C ALA A 29 -11.61 -4.66 -4.09
N THR A 30 -10.31 -4.41 -4.09
CA THR A 30 -9.70 -3.16 -4.56
C THR A 30 -10.05 -2.91 -6.03
N LYS A 31 -9.84 -3.92 -6.88
CA LYS A 31 -10.12 -3.82 -8.30
C LYS A 31 -11.60 -3.55 -8.57
N GLU A 32 -12.50 -4.28 -7.93
CA GLU A 32 -13.95 -4.10 -8.12
C GLU A 32 -14.43 -2.73 -7.62
N SER A 33 -13.96 -2.31 -6.43
CA SER A 33 -14.36 -1.03 -5.83
C SER A 33 -13.91 0.18 -6.64
N LEU A 34 -12.73 0.11 -7.23
CA LEU A 34 -12.12 1.22 -7.97
C LEU A 34 -12.35 1.12 -9.49
N PHE A 35 -13.00 0.06 -9.99
CA PHE A 35 -13.13 -0.18 -11.43
C PHE A 35 -13.77 0.97 -12.19
N ASN A 36 -14.87 1.54 -11.67
CA ASN A 36 -15.60 2.63 -12.27
C ASN A 36 -15.13 4.03 -11.82
N LEU A 37 -14.09 4.10 -10.99
CA LEU A 37 -13.54 5.36 -10.53
C LEU A 37 -12.47 5.85 -11.51
N ASN A 38 -12.54 7.14 -11.87
CA ASN A 38 -11.49 7.81 -12.63
C ASN A 38 -10.48 8.42 -11.65
N PHE A 39 -9.21 8.16 -11.90
CA PHE A 39 -8.07 8.71 -11.18
C PHE A 39 -6.84 8.73 -12.09
N SER A 40 -5.95 9.68 -11.87
CA SER A 40 -4.72 9.89 -12.66
C SER A 40 -3.45 9.80 -11.82
N ASN A 41 -3.47 10.36 -10.61
CA ASN A 41 -2.29 10.40 -9.73
C ASN A 41 -2.57 9.64 -8.45
N VAL A 42 -1.95 8.49 -8.28
CA VAL A 42 -2.21 7.58 -7.16
C VAL A 42 -1.06 7.62 -6.14
N LEU A 43 -1.42 7.69 -4.86
CA LEU A 43 -0.54 7.45 -3.73
C LEU A 43 -0.93 6.13 -3.06
N GLU A 44 -0.09 5.12 -3.14
CA GLU A 44 -0.31 3.81 -2.53
C GLU A 44 0.52 3.68 -1.24
N LEU A 45 -0.15 3.54 -0.09
CA LEU A 45 0.47 3.39 1.21
C LEU A 45 0.60 1.91 1.56
N GLY A 46 1.83 1.46 1.90
CA GLY A 46 2.10 0.05 2.15
C GLY A 46 2.01 -0.79 0.87
N CYS A 47 2.66 -0.33 -0.21
CA CYS A 47 2.55 -0.97 -1.54
C CYS A 47 3.15 -2.38 -1.59
N GLY A 48 4.00 -2.75 -0.61
CA GLY A 48 4.64 -4.06 -0.54
C GLY A 48 5.37 -4.43 -1.82
N THR A 49 5.10 -5.63 -2.33
CA THR A 49 5.66 -6.13 -3.60
C THR A 49 4.95 -5.60 -4.85
N GLY A 50 4.08 -4.60 -4.72
CA GLY A 50 3.36 -3.98 -5.84
C GLY A 50 2.14 -4.77 -6.33
N LYS A 51 1.52 -5.61 -5.49
CA LYS A 51 0.40 -6.46 -5.90
C LYS A 51 -0.81 -5.67 -6.43
N ASN A 52 -1.16 -4.56 -5.81
CA ASN A 52 -2.23 -3.67 -6.27
C ASN A 52 -1.70 -2.64 -7.28
N THR A 53 -0.43 -2.23 -7.15
CA THR A 53 0.26 -1.31 -8.08
C THR A 53 0.14 -1.76 -9.54
N GLU A 54 0.34 -3.07 -9.81
CA GLU A 54 0.23 -3.64 -11.16
C GLU A 54 -1.09 -3.26 -11.86
N TRP A 55 -2.20 -3.33 -11.14
CA TRP A 55 -3.50 -2.99 -11.71
C TRP A 55 -3.75 -1.48 -11.68
N LEU A 56 -3.41 -0.80 -10.58
CA LEU A 56 -3.63 0.64 -10.43
C LEU A 56 -2.98 1.44 -11.55
N ILE A 57 -1.74 1.08 -11.93
CA ILE A 57 -1.00 1.79 -13.00
C ILE A 57 -1.58 1.54 -14.39
N THR A 58 -2.42 0.51 -14.59
CA THR A 58 -3.11 0.35 -15.87
C THR A 58 -4.20 1.40 -16.10
N LYS A 59 -4.60 2.11 -15.04
CA LYS A 59 -5.64 3.15 -15.04
C LYS A 59 -5.09 4.55 -14.71
N ALA A 60 -3.99 4.62 -13.99
CA ALA A 60 -3.38 5.87 -13.55
C ALA A 60 -2.32 6.37 -14.54
N ASP A 61 -2.13 7.70 -14.61
CA ASP A 61 -1.03 8.31 -15.34
C ASP A 61 0.28 8.25 -14.54
N LYS A 62 0.18 8.35 -13.19
CA LYS A 62 1.32 8.26 -12.28
C LYS A 62 0.93 7.56 -10.98
N LEU A 63 1.89 6.85 -10.41
CA LEU A 63 1.72 6.20 -9.11
C LEU A 63 2.99 6.35 -8.26
N VAL A 64 2.81 6.73 -7.01
CA VAL A 64 3.86 6.67 -5.99
C VAL A 64 3.46 5.64 -4.94
N GLY A 65 4.27 4.59 -4.82
CA GLY A 65 4.12 3.56 -3.79
C GLY A 65 5.08 3.80 -2.63
N LEU A 66 4.56 3.88 -1.42
CA LEU A 66 5.32 4.01 -0.19
C LEU A 66 5.33 2.68 0.57
N ASP A 67 6.50 2.24 1.00
CA ASP A 67 6.65 1.08 1.89
C ASP A 67 7.90 1.24 2.77
N PHE A 68 7.90 0.64 3.95
CA PHE A 68 9.05 0.68 4.86
C PHE A 68 10.08 -0.42 4.59
N SER A 69 9.70 -1.50 3.88
CA SER A 69 10.57 -2.63 3.58
C SER A 69 11.26 -2.45 2.22
N GLU A 70 12.57 -2.30 2.24
CA GLU A 70 13.35 -2.22 1.01
C GLU A 70 13.35 -3.54 0.24
N GLY A 71 13.27 -4.67 0.94
CA GLY A 71 13.13 -6.00 0.34
C GLY A 71 11.86 -6.10 -0.51
N MET A 72 10.71 -5.62 0.02
CA MET A 72 9.45 -5.57 -0.71
C MET A 72 9.52 -4.65 -1.92
N LEU A 73 10.08 -3.45 -1.75
CA LEU A 73 10.22 -2.48 -2.83
C LEU A 73 11.15 -2.97 -3.96
N ASN A 74 12.19 -3.72 -3.64
CA ASN A 74 13.07 -4.30 -4.66
C ASN A 74 12.31 -5.31 -5.54
N LEU A 75 11.43 -6.11 -4.95
CA LEU A 75 10.55 -7.00 -5.71
C LEU A 75 9.52 -6.22 -6.54
N ALA A 76 8.94 -5.16 -5.97
CA ALA A 76 8.02 -4.29 -6.70
C ALA A 76 8.70 -3.67 -7.93
N ARG A 77 9.90 -3.11 -7.78
CA ARG A 77 10.70 -2.53 -8.89
C ARG A 77 11.08 -3.57 -9.93
N TYR A 78 11.39 -4.80 -9.52
CA TYR A 78 11.69 -5.88 -10.44
C TYR A 78 10.48 -6.29 -11.30
N LYS A 79 9.30 -6.35 -10.68
CA LYS A 79 8.05 -6.76 -11.38
C LYS A 79 7.46 -5.65 -12.22
N ILE A 80 7.54 -4.41 -11.75
CA ILE A 80 6.86 -3.27 -12.36
C ILE A 80 7.90 -2.32 -12.95
N SER A 81 8.24 -2.57 -14.22
CA SER A 81 9.13 -1.70 -15.00
C SER A 81 8.29 -0.66 -15.76
N SER A 82 7.91 0.41 -15.08
CA SER A 82 7.14 1.52 -15.65
C SER A 82 7.74 2.84 -15.22
N GLU A 83 7.99 3.75 -16.18
CA GLU A 83 8.47 5.10 -15.90
C GLU A 83 7.46 5.96 -15.11
N ASN A 84 6.22 5.54 -15.11
CA ASN A 84 5.12 6.22 -14.42
C ASN A 84 4.94 5.76 -12.96
N VAL A 85 5.75 4.81 -12.49
CA VAL A 85 5.70 4.30 -11.10
C VAL A 85 6.98 4.68 -10.36
N THR A 86 6.83 5.26 -9.19
CA THR A 86 7.93 5.55 -8.27
C THR A 86 7.72 4.83 -6.95
N PHE A 87 8.67 4.00 -6.54
CA PHE A 87 8.66 3.35 -5.24
C PHE A 87 9.63 4.03 -4.28
N VAL A 88 9.11 4.41 -3.10
CA VAL A 88 9.86 5.18 -2.10
C VAL A 88 9.88 4.43 -0.77
N ASN A 89 11.08 4.17 -0.26
CA ASN A 89 11.23 3.61 1.08
C ASN A 89 10.87 4.69 2.11
N THR A 90 9.82 4.44 2.88
CA THR A 90 9.27 5.43 3.81
C THR A 90 8.56 4.77 4.97
N ASN A 91 8.91 5.20 6.17
CA ASN A 91 8.15 4.89 7.37
C ASN A 91 6.87 5.75 7.41
N LEU A 92 5.70 5.12 7.33
CA LEU A 92 4.43 5.83 7.29
C LEU A 92 4.11 6.60 8.61
N ASN A 93 4.78 6.28 9.71
CA ASN A 93 4.66 7.04 10.97
C ASN A 93 5.47 8.36 10.97
N GLU A 94 6.20 8.64 9.89
CA GLU A 94 7.02 9.83 9.71
C GLU A 94 6.46 10.73 8.61
N LYS A 95 7.16 11.85 8.32
CA LYS A 95 6.79 12.72 7.21
C LYS A 95 7.09 12.05 5.87
N TRP A 96 6.10 11.99 5.00
CA TRP A 96 6.26 11.37 3.67
C TRP A 96 6.92 12.32 2.68
N PRO A 97 7.94 11.86 1.92
CA PRO A 97 8.70 12.67 0.96
C PRO A 97 7.97 12.80 -0.38
N VAL A 98 6.71 13.18 -0.34
CA VAL A 98 5.86 13.41 -1.53
C VAL A 98 5.12 14.74 -1.39
N ASP A 99 4.74 15.33 -2.53
CA ASP A 99 4.12 16.65 -2.57
C ASP A 99 2.71 16.68 -1.97
N ASN A 100 2.33 17.84 -1.45
CA ASN A 100 0.97 18.08 -0.99
C ASN A 100 0.05 18.42 -2.18
N ASN A 101 -1.24 18.11 -2.05
CA ASN A 101 -2.27 18.36 -3.07
C ASN A 101 -1.91 17.81 -4.46
N ALA A 102 -1.21 16.68 -4.51
CA ALA A 102 -0.66 16.12 -5.75
C ALA A 102 -1.42 14.86 -6.25
N PHE A 103 -2.22 14.23 -5.38
CA PHE A 103 -2.86 12.95 -5.67
C PHE A 103 -4.37 13.07 -5.70
N ASP A 104 -5.02 12.39 -6.62
CA ASP A 104 -6.48 12.31 -6.71
C ASP A 104 -7.04 10.99 -6.13
N LEU A 105 -6.18 10.00 -5.88
CA LEU A 105 -6.49 8.80 -5.14
C LEU A 105 -5.35 8.44 -4.19
N ALA A 106 -5.69 8.14 -2.93
CA ALA A 106 -4.82 7.44 -2.00
C ALA A 106 -5.41 6.06 -1.70
N THR A 107 -4.58 5.01 -1.69
CA THR A 107 -5.00 3.64 -1.33
C THR A 107 -4.23 3.15 -0.12
N ILE A 108 -4.92 2.46 0.79
CA ILE A 108 -4.36 1.82 1.98
C ILE A 108 -4.93 0.40 2.04
N ASN A 109 -4.07 -0.60 1.90
CA ASN A 109 -4.48 -1.99 1.79
C ASN A 109 -3.65 -2.86 2.75
N LEU A 110 -4.30 -3.50 3.72
CA LEU A 110 -3.69 -4.43 4.70
C LEU A 110 -2.44 -3.85 5.37
N THR A 111 -2.47 -2.56 5.71
CA THR A 111 -1.32 -1.79 6.20
C THR A 111 -1.56 -1.23 7.61
N LEU A 112 -2.82 -0.89 7.93
CA LEU A 112 -3.13 -0.15 9.17
C LEU A 112 -2.89 -0.98 10.43
N GLU A 113 -2.81 -2.30 10.35
CA GLU A 113 -2.46 -3.16 11.49
C GLU A 113 -1.04 -2.90 12.05
N HIS A 114 -0.16 -2.26 11.25
CA HIS A 114 1.20 -1.91 11.61
C HIS A 114 1.36 -0.44 12.04
N ILE A 115 0.27 0.31 12.08
CA ILE A 115 0.26 1.75 12.36
C ILE A 115 -0.22 2.01 13.79
N GLU A 116 0.59 2.73 14.55
CA GLU A 116 0.26 3.12 15.93
C GLU A 116 -0.62 4.36 16.00
N ASN A 117 -0.41 5.30 15.08
CA ASN A 117 -1.09 6.60 15.07
C ASN A 117 -1.89 6.78 13.77
N LEU A 118 -3.16 6.36 13.79
CA LEU A 118 -4.06 6.48 12.65
C LEU A 118 -4.38 7.94 12.30
N ASP A 119 -4.43 8.83 13.29
CA ASP A 119 -4.69 10.25 13.06
C ASP A 119 -3.56 10.87 12.22
N HIS A 120 -2.31 10.49 12.49
CA HIS A 120 -1.18 10.93 11.67
C HIS A 120 -1.34 10.47 10.21
N ILE A 121 -1.72 9.21 9.99
CA ILE A 121 -1.91 8.67 8.63
C ILE A 121 -3.00 9.44 7.88
N PHE A 122 -4.20 9.55 8.46
CA PHE A 122 -5.32 10.19 7.77
C PHE A 122 -5.10 11.70 7.58
N ASN A 123 -4.51 12.40 8.53
CA ASN A 123 -4.12 13.81 8.35
C ASN A 123 -3.07 13.97 7.24
N SER A 124 -2.09 13.06 7.17
CA SER A 124 -1.10 13.06 6.09
C SER A 124 -1.75 12.78 4.73
N VAL A 125 -2.65 11.81 4.64
CA VAL A 125 -3.41 11.53 3.42
C VAL A 125 -4.20 12.76 2.95
N ILE A 126 -4.92 13.43 3.87
CA ILE A 126 -5.68 14.64 3.54
C ILE A 126 -4.77 15.73 2.96
N MET A 127 -3.58 15.92 3.52
CA MET A 127 -2.61 16.90 2.99
C MET A 127 -2.09 16.54 1.60
N LYS A 128 -1.96 15.25 1.27
CA LYS A 128 -1.43 14.79 -0.02
C LYS A 128 -2.49 14.77 -1.12
N LEU A 129 -3.75 14.58 -0.75
CA LEU A 129 -4.87 14.57 -1.70
C LEU A 129 -5.20 15.99 -2.21
N THR A 130 -5.60 16.06 -3.47
CA THR A 130 -6.27 17.22 -4.05
C THR A 130 -7.62 17.45 -3.38
N LYS A 131 -8.23 18.62 -3.57
CA LYS A 131 -9.53 18.99 -2.97
C LYS A 131 -10.66 17.97 -3.28
N ALA A 132 -10.62 17.33 -4.45
CA ALA A 132 -11.58 16.30 -4.87
C ALA A 132 -11.02 14.88 -4.76
N GLY A 133 -9.82 14.73 -4.21
CA GLY A 133 -9.15 13.45 -4.04
C GLY A 133 -9.89 12.52 -3.10
N LYS A 134 -9.72 11.23 -3.32
CA LYS A 134 -10.40 10.17 -2.58
C LYS A 134 -9.39 9.29 -1.85
N CYS A 135 -9.77 8.80 -0.68
CA CYS A 135 -9.03 7.78 0.05
C CYS A 135 -9.81 6.47 0.01
N PHE A 136 -9.18 5.42 -0.49
CA PHE A 136 -9.69 4.06 -0.46
C PHE A 136 -8.95 3.25 0.63
N VAL A 137 -9.69 2.55 1.46
CA VAL A 137 -9.14 1.72 2.54
C VAL A 137 -9.73 0.32 2.43
N CYS A 138 -8.87 -0.69 2.39
CA CYS A 138 -9.24 -2.10 2.41
C CYS A 138 -8.40 -2.84 3.45
N GLU A 139 -9.02 -3.21 4.56
CA GLU A 139 -8.34 -3.79 5.70
C GLU A 139 -9.05 -5.05 6.22
N LEU A 140 -8.29 -5.89 6.90
CA LEU A 140 -8.88 -7.04 7.58
C LEU A 140 -9.79 -6.57 8.72
N HIS A 141 -11.02 -7.10 8.75
CA HIS A 141 -11.99 -6.70 9.77
C HIS A 141 -11.45 -6.95 11.19
N PRO A 142 -11.55 -5.97 12.12
CA PRO A 142 -10.95 -6.07 13.47
C PRO A 142 -11.31 -7.34 14.24
N LYS A 143 -12.51 -7.88 14.06
CA LYS A 143 -12.92 -9.17 14.68
C LYS A 143 -12.03 -10.34 14.25
N LYS A 144 -11.50 -10.34 13.03
CA LYS A 144 -10.57 -11.37 12.56
C LYS A 144 -9.21 -11.23 13.24
N GLN A 145 -8.74 -10.02 13.43
CA GLN A 145 -7.50 -9.74 14.17
C GLN A 145 -7.63 -10.14 15.64
N LEU A 146 -8.75 -9.80 16.30
CA LEU A 146 -9.04 -10.22 17.67
C LEU A 146 -9.16 -11.75 17.80
N ALA A 147 -9.61 -12.45 16.77
CA ALA A 147 -9.67 -13.92 16.71
C ALA A 147 -8.31 -14.57 16.41
N GLY A 148 -7.20 -13.79 16.38
CA GLY A 148 -5.83 -14.30 16.21
C GLY A 148 -5.34 -14.34 14.76
N SER A 149 -6.07 -13.75 13.82
CA SER A 149 -5.56 -13.56 12.46
C SER A 149 -4.48 -12.49 12.46
N LYS A 150 -3.24 -12.85 12.15
CA LYS A 150 -2.07 -11.95 12.10
C LYS A 150 -1.25 -12.27 10.86
N ALA A 151 -0.45 -11.30 10.39
CA ALA A 151 0.63 -11.60 9.47
C ALA A 151 1.53 -12.68 10.09
N ARG A 152 1.77 -13.78 9.40
CA ARG A 152 2.65 -14.86 9.84
C ARG A 152 3.87 -14.88 8.95
N PHE A 153 5.02 -14.66 9.56
CA PHE A 153 6.34 -14.70 8.93
C PHE A 153 6.91 -16.12 9.12
N GLU A 154 6.49 -17.07 8.28
CA GLU A 154 7.00 -18.44 8.28
C GLU A 154 7.79 -18.70 7.00
#